data_75ed2c73fe43210559dd2d061da2369b
#
_entry.id   75ed2c73fe43210559dd2d061da2369b
#
_cell.length_a   1.000
_cell.length_b   1.000
_cell.length_c   1.000
_cell.angle_alpha   90.00
_cell.angle_beta   90.00
_cell.angle_gamma   90.00
#
_symmetry.space_group_name_H-M   'P 1'
#
loop_
_entity.id
_entity.type
_entity.pdbx_description
1 polymer ?
#
loop_
_entity_poly.entity_id
_entity_poly.type
_entity_poly.pdbx_seq_one_letter_code
_entity_poly.pdbx_strand_id
1 'polypeptide(L)'
;VTFSKASSKTDDERANPKRANLRTKPYVLERYLEVKPGEVLEGKNIESTMKEMYRTGIFNRIEPNITGSETDPNARNVEFLIEERPTTTINGSISYGTAVGLVGGLKLSDDNFLGRDQQAAINLEASNKGDKTFSIDWFDPWIKNTERVQAGGSAYWRESRDDDADWDELEKVKTIGTRWTIGKGLNKDIY
;
A
#
# COMPACT_ATOMS: atom_id res chain seq x y z
N VAL A 1 5.45 20.62 -11.50
CA VAL A 1 4.54 19.47 -11.49
C VAL A 1 3.59 19.60 -10.32
N THR A 2 2.31 19.45 -10.57
CA THR A 2 1.26 19.52 -9.56
C THR A 2 0.40 18.26 -9.60
N PHE A 3 -0.24 17.97 -8.48
CA PHE A 3 -1.18 16.86 -8.36
C PHE A 3 -2.54 17.38 -7.96
N SER A 4 -3.58 16.91 -8.63
CA SER A 4 -4.96 17.19 -8.27
C SER A 4 -5.81 15.93 -8.31
N LYS A 5 -6.93 15.95 -7.61
CA LYS A 5 -7.87 14.83 -7.57
C LYS A 5 -8.74 14.87 -8.83
N ALA A 6 -8.82 13.78 -9.54
CA ALA A 6 -9.82 13.63 -10.60
C ALA A 6 -11.22 13.60 -9.95
N SER A 7 -12.10 14.51 -10.36
CA SER A 7 -13.50 14.48 -9.98
C SER A 7 -14.28 13.64 -10.99
N SER A 8 -15.18 12.79 -10.50
CA SER A 8 -16.13 12.06 -11.35
C SER A 8 -17.31 12.93 -11.82
N LYS A 9 -17.30 14.21 -11.49
CA LYS A 9 -18.39 15.14 -11.79
C LYS A 9 -18.07 16.04 -13.00
N THR A 10 -19.11 16.33 -13.74
CA THR A 10 -19.28 17.16 -14.94
C THR A 10 -18.21 18.20 -15.30
N ASP A 11 -18.10 18.48 -16.62
CA ASP A 11 -17.10 19.32 -17.28
C ASP A 11 -16.88 20.73 -16.69
N ASP A 12 -17.85 21.27 -15.95
CA ASP A 12 -17.74 22.57 -15.27
C ASP A 12 -16.80 22.56 -14.04
N GLU A 13 -16.57 21.41 -13.42
CA GLU A 13 -15.65 21.28 -12.28
C GLU A 13 -14.17 21.09 -12.71
N ARG A 14 -13.92 20.77 -13.96
CA ARG A 14 -12.56 20.66 -14.53
C ARG A 14 -11.84 22.00 -14.63
N ALA A 15 -12.59 23.11 -14.64
CA ALA A 15 -12.04 24.46 -14.77
C ALA A 15 -11.46 25.04 -13.47
N ASN A 16 -11.69 24.42 -12.33
CA ASN A 16 -11.13 24.85 -11.05
C ASN A 16 -10.67 23.64 -10.22
N PRO A 17 -9.45 23.13 -10.44
CA PRO A 17 -8.90 22.07 -9.62
C PRO A 17 -8.64 22.64 -8.21
N LYS A 18 -9.66 22.61 -7.37
CA LYS A 18 -9.44 22.73 -5.94
C LYS A 18 -8.39 21.69 -5.61
N ARG A 19 -7.24 22.09 -5.03
CA ARG A 19 -6.23 21.19 -4.48
C ARG A 19 -6.97 20.11 -3.70
N ALA A 20 -7.13 18.99 -4.33
CA ALA A 20 -8.03 17.99 -3.82
C ALA A 20 -7.35 17.33 -2.62
N ASN A 21 -8.12 17.10 -1.59
CA ASN A 21 -7.72 16.33 -0.44
C ASN A 21 -7.49 14.87 -0.85
N LEU A 22 -6.34 14.60 -1.49
CA LEU A 22 -5.86 13.25 -1.66
C LEU A 22 -5.55 12.68 -0.26
N ARG A 23 -5.90 11.43 -0.03
CA ARG A 23 -5.49 10.70 1.17
C ARG A 23 -3.98 10.48 1.17
N THR A 24 -3.42 10.19 0.00
CA THR A 24 -2.00 9.97 -0.23
C THR A 24 -1.21 11.26 -0.01
N LYS A 25 -0.16 11.17 0.77
CA LYS A 25 0.69 12.33 1.09
C LYS A 25 1.48 12.78 -0.13
N PRO A 26 1.69 14.10 -0.36
CA PRO A 26 2.39 14.63 -1.53
C PRO A 26 3.76 14.00 -1.76
N TYR A 27 4.58 13.83 -0.71
CA TYR A 27 5.92 13.25 -0.84
C TYR A 27 5.90 11.80 -1.37
N VAL A 28 4.78 11.08 -1.20
CA VAL A 28 4.61 9.73 -1.75
C VAL A 28 4.47 9.79 -3.26
N LEU A 29 3.71 10.77 -3.77
CA LEU A 29 3.55 10.99 -5.20
C LEU A 29 4.86 11.47 -5.83
N GLU A 30 5.53 12.42 -5.17
CA GLU A 30 6.78 13.03 -5.64
C GLU A 30 7.89 12.00 -5.87
N ARG A 31 7.99 10.96 -5.03
CA ARG A 31 9.03 9.93 -5.17
C ARG A 31 8.88 9.04 -6.41
N TYR A 32 7.69 9.01 -7.00
CA TYR A 32 7.43 8.26 -8.24
C TYR A 32 7.57 9.10 -9.50
N LEU A 33 7.83 10.42 -9.37
CA LEU A 33 8.02 11.31 -10.51
C LEU A 33 9.35 11.04 -11.22
N GLU A 34 9.25 10.76 -12.52
CA GLU A 34 10.38 10.76 -13.44
C GLU A 34 10.48 12.10 -14.20
N VAL A 35 9.46 12.95 -14.06
CA VAL A 35 9.43 14.31 -14.61
C VAL A 35 9.96 15.26 -13.56
N LYS A 36 11.10 15.90 -13.84
CA LYS A 36 11.71 16.84 -12.91
C LYS A 36 11.54 18.28 -13.38
N PRO A 37 11.31 19.22 -12.45
CA PRO A 37 11.25 20.65 -12.80
C PRO A 37 12.55 21.13 -13.45
N GLY A 38 12.42 21.88 -14.57
CA GLY A 38 13.57 22.44 -15.27
C GLY A 38 14.26 21.51 -16.29
N GLU A 39 13.83 20.26 -16.39
CA GLU A 39 14.33 19.32 -17.41
C GLU A 39 13.43 19.33 -18.67
N VAL A 40 13.96 18.83 -19.78
CA VAL A 40 13.21 18.65 -21.01
C VAL A 40 12.08 17.65 -20.77
N LEU A 41 10.86 18.03 -21.13
CA LEU A 41 9.69 17.16 -21.01
C LEU A 41 9.70 16.09 -22.09
N GLU A 42 9.93 14.86 -21.70
CA GLU A 42 9.84 13.70 -22.57
C GLU A 42 8.59 12.88 -22.27
N GLY A 43 7.86 12.45 -23.30
CA GLY A 43 6.66 11.60 -23.15
C GLY A 43 6.95 10.31 -22.38
N LYS A 44 8.16 9.74 -22.57
CA LYS A 44 8.61 8.55 -21.86
C LYS A 44 8.64 8.75 -20.32
N ASN A 45 9.04 9.93 -19.84
CA ASN A 45 9.10 10.22 -18.42
C ASN A 45 7.70 10.32 -17.80
N ILE A 46 6.73 10.84 -18.57
CA ILE A 46 5.32 10.87 -18.15
C ILE A 46 4.76 9.45 -18.05
N GLU A 47 5.00 8.63 -19.07
CA GLU A 47 4.56 7.22 -19.10
C GLU A 47 5.19 6.41 -17.95
N SER A 48 6.48 6.57 -17.73
CA SER A 48 7.19 5.94 -16.61
C SER A 48 6.62 6.37 -15.26
N THR A 49 6.34 7.66 -15.06
CA THR A 49 5.69 8.18 -13.84
C THR A 49 4.34 7.50 -13.62
N MET A 50 3.50 7.46 -14.64
CA MET A 50 2.18 6.83 -14.54
C MET A 50 2.30 5.33 -14.23
N LYS A 51 3.20 4.63 -14.91
CA LYS A 51 3.45 3.19 -14.69
C LYS A 51 3.88 2.90 -13.26
N GLU A 52 4.82 3.69 -12.70
CA GLU A 52 5.28 3.50 -11.33
C GLU A 52 4.16 3.80 -10.32
N MET A 53 3.36 4.84 -10.54
CA MET A 53 2.21 5.14 -9.70
C MET A 53 1.15 4.02 -9.77
N TYR A 54 0.82 3.49 -10.94
CA TYR A 54 -0.13 2.37 -11.07
C TYR A 54 0.37 1.10 -10.39
N ARG A 55 1.68 0.87 -10.35
CA ARG A 55 2.27 -0.31 -9.66
C ARG A 55 2.04 -0.31 -8.16
N THR A 56 1.82 0.84 -7.54
CA THR A 56 1.47 0.92 -6.11
C THR A 56 0.12 0.27 -5.80
N GLY A 57 -0.77 0.22 -6.80
CA GLY A 57 -2.11 -0.32 -6.65
C GLY A 57 -3.07 0.54 -5.84
N ILE A 58 -2.71 1.78 -5.49
CA ILE A 58 -3.55 2.69 -4.70
C ILE A 58 -4.34 3.69 -5.55
N PHE A 59 -4.14 3.70 -6.88
CA PHE A 59 -4.81 4.61 -7.80
C PHE A 59 -5.67 3.86 -8.82
N ASN A 60 -6.87 4.39 -9.06
CA ASN A 60 -7.77 3.95 -10.12
C ASN A 60 -7.44 4.59 -11.46
N ARG A 61 -7.15 5.90 -11.44
CA ARG A 61 -6.96 6.70 -12.64
C ARG A 61 -5.89 7.74 -12.43
N ILE A 62 -5.02 7.86 -13.41
CA ILE A 62 -3.97 8.87 -13.45
C ILE A 62 -3.96 9.45 -14.87
N GLU A 63 -4.23 10.74 -14.99
CA GLU A 63 -4.26 11.43 -16.28
C GLU A 63 -3.28 12.61 -16.26
N PRO A 64 -2.32 12.68 -17.19
CA PRO A 64 -1.46 13.82 -17.33
C PRO A 64 -2.20 14.94 -18.09
N ASN A 65 -2.21 16.14 -17.53
CA ASN A 65 -2.66 17.36 -18.16
C ASN A 65 -1.45 18.25 -18.41
N ILE A 66 -1.13 18.53 -19.67
CA ILE A 66 0.03 19.31 -20.08
C ILE A 66 -0.45 20.63 -20.64
N THR A 67 -0.10 21.74 -19.99
CA THR A 67 -0.45 23.09 -20.41
C THR A 67 0.79 23.92 -20.70
N GLY A 68 0.67 24.92 -21.57
CA GLY A 68 1.72 25.91 -21.76
C GLY A 68 1.92 26.76 -20.51
N SER A 69 3.11 27.28 -20.33
CA SER A 69 3.37 28.28 -19.28
C SER A 69 2.93 29.66 -19.78
N GLU A 70 2.28 30.44 -18.92
CA GLU A 70 1.91 31.82 -19.23
C GLU A 70 3.11 32.75 -19.25
N THR A 71 4.18 32.38 -18.57
CA THR A 71 5.38 33.22 -18.39
C THR A 71 6.54 32.84 -19.31
N ASP A 72 6.59 31.61 -19.81
CA ASP A 72 7.65 31.11 -20.69
C ASP A 72 7.06 30.24 -21.82
N PRO A 73 7.15 30.68 -23.11
CA PRO A 73 6.62 29.90 -24.23
C PRO A 73 7.24 28.50 -24.39
N ASN A 74 8.47 28.31 -23.90
CA ASN A 74 9.18 27.04 -23.98
C ASN A 74 8.91 26.12 -22.78
N ALA A 75 8.34 26.64 -21.71
CA ALA A 75 8.00 25.84 -20.53
C ALA A 75 6.63 25.17 -20.66
N ARG A 76 6.48 24.03 -20.02
CA ARG A 76 5.24 23.28 -19.90
C ARG A 76 4.95 22.99 -18.44
N ASN A 77 3.70 23.19 -18.05
CA ASN A 77 3.20 22.75 -16.77
C ASN A 77 2.61 21.35 -16.92
N VAL A 78 3.03 20.43 -16.06
CA VAL A 78 2.50 19.07 -16.01
C VAL A 78 1.72 18.92 -14.72
N GLU A 79 0.44 18.61 -14.85
CA GLU A 79 -0.47 18.31 -13.77
C GLU A 79 -0.93 16.86 -13.91
N PHE A 80 -0.88 16.08 -12.83
CA PHE A 80 -1.45 14.75 -12.79
C PHE A 80 -2.81 14.79 -12.08
N LEU A 81 -3.86 14.48 -12.81
CA LEU A 81 -5.21 14.26 -12.25
C LEU A 81 -5.28 12.85 -11.74
N ILE A 82 -5.49 12.69 -10.42
CA ILE A 82 -5.40 11.39 -9.73
C ILE A 82 -6.73 11.05 -9.09
N GLU A 83 -7.20 9.84 -9.34
CA GLU A 83 -8.31 9.21 -8.64
C GLU A 83 -7.77 8.06 -7.78
N GLU A 84 -7.94 8.18 -6.45
CA GLU A 84 -7.55 7.13 -5.51
C GLU A 84 -8.64 6.06 -5.43
N ARG A 85 -8.21 4.80 -5.24
CA ARG A 85 -9.13 3.70 -4.95
C ARG A 85 -9.25 3.46 -3.45
N PRO A 86 -10.33 2.81 -2.99
CA PRO A 86 -10.39 2.28 -1.64
C PRO A 86 -9.27 1.27 -1.41
N THR A 87 -8.45 1.47 -0.38
CA THR A 87 -7.30 0.62 -0.05
C THR A 87 -7.51 -0.25 1.17
N THR A 88 -8.58 0.02 1.93
CA THR A 88 -8.94 -0.77 3.10
C THR A 88 -9.84 -1.93 2.69
N THR A 89 -9.48 -3.14 3.11
CA THR A 89 -10.25 -4.37 2.83
C THR A 89 -10.47 -5.17 4.11
N ILE A 90 -11.63 -5.84 4.18
CA ILE A 90 -11.98 -6.79 5.23
C ILE A 90 -12.25 -8.13 4.56
N ASN A 91 -11.54 -9.16 4.98
CA ASN A 91 -11.68 -10.52 4.45
C ASN A 91 -12.03 -11.48 5.59
N GLY A 92 -13.10 -12.24 5.41
CA GLY A 92 -13.44 -13.38 6.25
C GLY A 92 -13.03 -14.68 5.58
N SER A 93 -12.59 -15.66 6.36
CA SER A 93 -12.24 -17.00 5.86
C SER A 93 -12.78 -18.08 6.77
N ILE A 94 -13.13 -19.22 6.18
CA ILE A 94 -13.47 -20.46 6.90
C ILE A 94 -12.71 -21.58 6.20
N SER A 95 -12.01 -22.40 6.98
CA SER A 95 -11.28 -23.56 6.48
C SER A 95 -11.41 -24.73 7.45
N TYR A 96 -11.16 -25.95 6.94
CA TYR A 96 -11.15 -27.15 7.75
C TYR A 96 -9.88 -27.96 7.48
N GLY A 97 -9.23 -28.38 8.54
CA GLY A 97 -8.09 -29.28 8.47
C GLY A 97 -8.21 -30.39 9.51
N THR A 98 -7.77 -31.61 9.19
CA THR A 98 -7.90 -32.75 10.09
C THR A 98 -7.17 -32.56 11.42
N ALA A 99 -6.01 -31.90 11.40
CA ALA A 99 -5.24 -31.61 12.60
C ALA A 99 -5.82 -30.44 13.41
N VAL A 100 -6.18 -29.32 12.75
CA VAL A 100 -6.58 -28.07 13.42
C VAL A 100 -8.10 -27.90 13.56
N GLY A 101 -8.90 -28.77 12.91
CA GLY A 101 -10.36 -28.67 12.90
C GLY A 101 -10.90 -27.57 12.00
N LEU A 102 -12.05 -27.02 12.38
CA LEU A 102 -12.67 -25.87 11.71
C LEU A 102 -12.01 -24.59 12.18
N VAL A 103 -11.50 -23.80 11.27
CA VAL A 103 -10.83 -22.52 11.54
C VAL A 103 -11.62 -21.39 10.89
N GLY A 104 -11.95 -20.38 11.68
CA GLY A 104 -12.49 -19.10 11.21
C GLY A 104 -11.43 -18.02 11.29
N GLY A 105 -11.35 -17.17 10.26
CA GLY A 105 -10.39 -16.07 10.18
C GLY A 105 -11.05 -14.75 9.80
N LEU A 106 -10.47 -13.64 10.29
CA LEU A 106 -10.80 -12.27 9.90
C LEU A 106 -9.51 -11.49 9.67
N LYS A 107 -9.40 -10.87 8.51
CA LYS A 107 -8.28 -9.98 8.15
C LYS A 107 -8.80 -8.60 7.79
N LEU A 108 -8.29 -7.58 8.49
CA LEU A 108 -8.44 -6.18 8.12
C LEU A 108 -7.09 -5.69 7.59
N SER A 109 -7.07 -5.11 6.39
CA SER A 109 -5.84 -4.56 5.81
C SER A 109 -6.08 -3.22 5.11
N ASP A 110 -5.03 -2.41 5.05
CA ASP A 110 -5.00 -1.15 4.32
C ASP A 110 -3.67 -1.03 3.57
N ASP A 111 -3.73 -0.92 2.24
CA ASP A 111 -2.56 -0.82 1.37
C ASP A 111 -2.02 0.62 1.24
N ASN A 112 -2.71 1.61 1.81
CA ASN A 112 -2.26 3.00 1.88
C ASN A 112 -2.45 3.57 3.29
N PHE A 113 -1.89 2.87 4.27
CA PHE A 113 -2.03 3.21 5.67
C PHE A 113 -1.55 4.63 5.96
N LEU A 114 -2.42 5.45 6.54
CA LEU A 114 -2.19 6.87 6.81
C LEU A 114 -1.85 7.72 5.55
N GLY A 115 -2.13 7.22 4.35
CA GLY A 115 -1.79 7.90 3.10
C GLY A 115 -0.30 7.89 2.76
N ARG A 116 0.45 6.91 3.26
CA ARG A 116 1.92 6.83 3.13
C ARG A 116 2.38 5.76 2.16
N ASP A 117 1.45 5.11 1.43
CA ASP A 117 1.75 3.93 0.60
C ASP A 117 2.38 2.79 1.43
N GLN A 118 2.04 2.75 2.70
CA GLN A 118 2.42 1.68 3.62
C GLN A 118 1.29 0.68 3.72
N GLN A 119 1.62 -0.58 3.88
CA GLN A 119 0.64 -1.64 4.12
C GLN A 119 0.57 -1.93 5.61
N ALA A 120 -0.64 -2.05 6.13
CA ALA A 120 -0.88 -2.50 7.48
C ALA A 120 -1.99 -3.55 7.48
N ALA A 121 -1.86 -4.58 8.30
CA ALA A 121 -2.88 -5.59 8.45
C ALA A 121 -2.99 -6.08 9.88
N ILE A 122 -4.22 -6.45 10.26
CA ILE A 122 -4.53 -7.18 11.50
C ILE A 122 -5.20 -8.48 11.08
N ASN A 123 -4.70 -9.60 11.60
CA ASN A 123 -5.25 -10.92 11.36
C ASN A 123 -5.69 -11.55 12.68
N LEU A 124 -6.86 -12.14 12.65
CA LEU A 124 -7.46 -12.91 13.75
C LEU A 124 -7.87 -14.27 13.22
N GLU A 125 -7.45 -15.33 13.88
CA GLU A 125 -7.86 -16.69 13.55
C GLU A 125 -8.20 -17.45 14.83
N ALA A 126 -9.24 -18.29 14.75
CA ALA A 126 -9.60 -19.19 15.84
C ALA A 126 -10.09 -20.52 15.30
N SER A 127 -9.68 -21.62 15.95
CA SER A 127 -10.14 -22.97 15.63
C SER A 127 -11.15 -23.48 16.67
N ASN A 128 -11.98 -24.42 16.25
CA ASN A 128 -12.89 -25.12 17.17
C ASN A 128 -12.16 -26.08 18.13
N LYS A 129 -10.88 -26.34 17.88
CA LYS A 129 -10.00 -27.10 18.78
C LYS A 129 -9.30 -26.23 19.84
N GLY A 130 -9.51 -24.90 19.78
CA GLY A 130 -9.02 -23.97 20.78
C GLY A 130 -7.76 -23.21 20.38
N ASP A 131 -7.23 -23.42 19.16
CA ASP A 131 -6.14 -22.61 18.64
C ASP A 131 -6.60 -21.19 18.35
N LYS A 132 -5.74 -20.24 18.65
CA LYS A 132 -5.99 -18.82 18.39
C LYS A 132 -4.73 -18.16 17.87
N THR A 133 -4.86 -17.31 16.88
CA THR A 133 -3.76 -16.49 16.35
C THR A 133 -4.21 -15.07 16.24
N PHE A 134 -3.39 -14.16 16.69
CA PHE A 134 -3.49 -12.73 16.45
C PHE A 134 -2.19 -12.25 15.85
N SER A 135 -2.22 -11.49 14.77
CA SER A 135 -1.03 -10.82 14.24
C SER A 135 -1.32 -9.41 13.78
N ILE A 136 -0.30 -8.59 13.85
CA ILE A 136 -0.23 -7.25 13.26
C ILE A 136 0.96 -7.25 12.32
N ASP A 137 0.72 -6.83 11.09
CA ASP A 137 1.72 -6.76 10.04
C ASP A 137 1.81 -5.32 9.53
N TRP A 138 3.03 -4.87 9.26
CA TRP A 138 3.31 -3.58 8.66
C TRP A 138 4.43 -3.70 7.64
N PHE A 139 4.30 -2.98 6.51
CA PHE A 139 5.30 -2.94 5.46
C PHE A 139 5.34 -1.56 4.81
N ASP A 140 6.54 -1.01 4.66
CA ASP A 140 6.82 0.21 3.92
C ASP A 140 7.65 -0.15 2.68
N PRO A 141 7.10 -0.04 1.46
CA PRO A 141 7.81 -0.36 0.23
C PRO A 141 8.91 0.62 -0.12
N TRP A 142 8.89 1.80 0.49
CA TRP A 142 9.90 2.84 0.26
C TRP A 142 9.99 3.82 1.43
N ILE A 143 10.89 3.54 2.35
CA ILE A 143 11.15 4.41 3.50
C ILE A 143 11.52 5.83 3.02
N LYS A 144 10.85 6.81 3.60
CA LYS A 144 11.06 8.23 3.27
C LYS A 144 12.56 8.61 3.39
N ASN A 145 13.04 9.40 2.45
CA ASN A 145 14.43 9.89 2.37
C ASN A 145 15.49 8.78 2.16
N THR A 146 15.10 7.66 1.57
CA THR A 146 16.03 6.59 1.20
C THR A 146 16.00 6.31 -0.30
N GLU A 147 17.01 5.64 -0.81
CA GLU A 147 17.05 5.13 -2.17
C GLU A 147 16.37 3.76 -2.27
N ARG A 148 15.00 3.76 -2.30
CA ARG A 148 14.17 2.54 -2.41
C ARG A 148 14.47 1.47 -1.36
N VAL A 149 14.77 1.88 -0.13
CA VAL A 149 14.84 0.93 0.98
C VAL A 149 13.43 0.60 1.43
N GLN A 150 13.14 -0.68 1.52
CA GLN A 150 11.89 -1.21 2.04
C GLN A 150 12.11 -1.82 3.43
N ALA A 151 11.11 -1.74 4.28
CA ALA A 151 11.13 -2.41 5.58
C ALA A 151 9.75 -2.93 5.93
N GLY A 152 9.72 -4.01 6.67
CA GLY A 152 8.50 -4.59 7.18
C GLY A 152 8.70 -5.22 8.54
N GLY A 153 7.60 -5.39 9.25
CA GLY A 153 7.60 -6.07 10.53
C GLY A 153 6.26 -6.72 10.81
N SER A 154 6.29 -7.81 11.52
CA SER A 154 5.11 -8.45 12.08
C SER A 154 5.33 -8.80 13.54
N ALA A 155 4.27 -8.69 14.31
CA ALA A 155 4.20 -9.22 15.66
C ALA A 155 3.01 -10.17 15.75
N TYR A 156 3.18 -11.30 16.37
CA TYR A 156 2.12 -12.28 16.50
C TYR A 156 2.08 -12.89 17.91
N TRP A 157 0.88 -13.23 18.30
CA TRP A 157 0.58 -14.06 19.45
C TRP A 157 -0.22 -15.27 18.95
N ARG A 158 0.20 -16.45 19.40
CA ARG A 158 -0.47 -17.71 19.10
C ARG A 158 -0.67 -18.50 20.39
N GLU A 159 -1.84 -19.05 20.54
CA GLU A 159 -2.14 -20.08 21.54
C GLU A 159 -2.53 -21.35 20.76
N SER A 160 -1.80 -22.42 20.93
CA SER A 160 -2.09 -23.72 20.32
C SER A 160 -2.18 -24.79 21.39
N ARG A 161 -2.96 -25.83 21.08
CA ARG A 161 -3.03 -27.01 21.93
C ARG A 161 -1.85 -27.91 21.58
N ASP A 162 -1.21 -28.49 22.60
CA ASP A 162 -0.23 -29.54 22.41
C ASP A 162 -0.97 -30.89 22.33
N ASP A 163 -1.03 -31.47 21.11
CA ASP A 163 -1.70 -32.76 20.90
C ASP A 163 -0.83 -33.95 21.33
N ASP A 164 0.46 -33.71 21.66
CA ASP A 164 1.41 -34.74 22.14
C ASP A 164 1.42 -34.89 23.68
N ALA A 165 0.67 -34.04 24.38
CA ALA A 165 0.58 -34.18 25.86
C ALA A 165 -0.30 -35.37 26.24
N ASP A 166 0.14 -36.09 27.29
CA ASP A 166 -0.54 -37.25 27.86
C ASP A 166 -2.01 -36.91 28.22
N TRP A 167 -2.92 -37.85 28.08
CA TRP A 167 -4.39 -37.69 28.08
C TRP A 167 -5.01 -36.93 29.25
N ASP A 168 -4.26 -36.60 30.30
CA ASP A 168 -4.78 -35.98 31.52
C ASP A 168 -4.50 -34.46 31.64
N GLU A 169 -3.65 -33.87 30.81
CA GLU A 169 -3.34 -32.45 30.91
C GLU A 169 -3.13 -31.82 29.50
N LEU A 170 -4.22 -31.25 28.95
CA LEU A 170 -4.15 -30.47 27.72
C LEU A 170 -3.36 -29.19 27.93
N GLU A 171 -2.06 -29.26 27.74
CA GLU A 171 -1.18 -28.11 27.90
C GLU A 171 -1.37 -27.15 26.72
N LYS A 172 -1.61 -25.87 27.01
CA LYS A 172 -1.70 -24.82 26.04
C LYS A 172 -0.36 -24.15 25.86
N VAL A 173 0.18 -24.22 24.66
CA VAL A 173 1.41 -23.54 24.29
C VAL A 173 1.08 -22.13 23.80
N LYS A 174 1.67 -21.12 24.45
CA LYS A 174 1.59 -19.73 24.05
C LYS A 174 2.90 -19.28 23.42
N THR A 175 2.82 -18.80 22.20
CA THR A 175 3.97 -18.30 21.46
C THR A 175 3.77 -16.82 21.12
N ILE A 176 4.76 -16.00 21.44
CA ILE A 176 4.83 -14.60 21.02
C ILE A 176 6.10 -14.47 20.18
N GLY A 177 5.98 -13.82 19.04
CA GLY A 177 7.12 -13.62 18.17
C GLY A 177 7.02 -12.35 17.36
N THR A 178 8.17 -11.92 16.86
CA THR A 178 8.27 -10.83 15.89
C THR A 178 9.13 -11.26 14.72
N ARG A 179 8.84 -10.67 13.56
CA ARG A 179 9.65 -10.84 12.34
C ARG A 179 9.92 -9.46 11.75
N TRP A 180 11.14 -9.25 11.31
CA TRP A 180 11.54 -8.02 10.65
C TRP A 180 12.15 -8.33 9.29
N THR A 181 11.85 -7.48 8.32
CA THR A 181 12.39 -7.56 6.96
C THR A 181 12.91 -6.19 6.57
N ILE A 182 14.11 -6.15 6.00
CA ILE A 182 14.67 -4.97 5.37
C ILE A 182 15.24 -5.38 4.03
N GLY A 183 15.07 -4.55 3.02
CA GLY A 183 15.55 -4.80 1.68
C GLY A 183 15.81 -3.51 0.94
N LYS A 184 16.60 -3.58 -0.11
CA LYS A 184 16.78 -2.48 -1.06
C LYS A 184 16.18 -2.91 -2.40
N GLY A 185 15.27 -2.09 -2.94
CA GLY A 185 14.76 -2.29 -4.30
C GLY A 185 15.90 -2.18 -5.29
N LEU A 186 16.04 -3.18 -6.17
CA LEU A 186 16.99 -3.12 -7.27
C LEU A 186 16.58 -2.02 -8.25
N ASN A 187 17.57 -1.40 -8.88
CA ASN A 187 17.33 -0.35 -9.86
C ASN A 187 16.54 -0.91 -11.07
N LYS A 188 15.76 -0.06 -11.73
CA LYS A 188 14.87 -0.44 -12.86
C LYS A 188 15.58 -1.07 -14.05
N ASP A 189 16.89 -0.93 -14.13
CA ASP A 189 17.71 -1.33 -15.27
C ASP A 189 18.25 -2.77 -15.20
N ILE A 190 17.84 -3.54 -14.16
CA ILE A 190 18.21 -4.95 -14.02
C ILE A 190 16.97 -5.80 -14.34
N TYR A 191 16.82 -6.13 -15.61
CA TYR A 191 15.98 -7.22 -16.12
C TYR A 191 16.87 -8.28 -16.77
#